data_76ebcb4ad2c2525ff07cd69ea8a98b96
#
_entry.id   76ebcb4ad2c2525ff07cd69ea8a98b96
#
_cell.length_a   1.000
_cell.length_b   1.000
_cell.length_c   1.000
_cell.angle_alpha   90.00
_cell.angle_beta   90.00
_cell.angle_gamma   90.00
#
_symmetry.space_group_name_H-M   'P 1'
#
loop_
_entity.id
_entity.type
_entity.pdbx_description
1 polymer ?
#
loop_
_entity_poly.entity_id
_entity_poly.type
_entity_poly.pdbx_seq_one_letter_code
_entity_poly.pdbx_strand_id
1 'polypeptide(L)'
;VSQQDLLLALALADRADAVTRARFGALDLHVDTKPDLTPVTDADRAVEADIRAALARERPGDSILGEEFGGTATFSGRQWIVDPIDATKNFVRGVPVWASLIALLDDGVPSVGVVSAPALQRRWWAAHGQGAFASVDGTQPRRLSVSSVPELDSASLSFSSLSGWAQLGVRDRFIELTDAVWRVRAYGDFLSYCLVAEGAVDIAAEPEVSVWDLAALDILVREAGGQLTSLDGTPGPHGGSAVATNGLLHQGVLARLHAA
;
A
#
# COMPACT_ATOMS: atom_id res chain seq x y z
N VAL A 1 -14.45 12.17 -8.57
CA VAL A 1 -14.50 10.73 -8.23
C VAL A 1 -15.94 10.38 -7.95
N SER A 2 -16.48 9.39 -8.63
CA SER A 2 -17.84 8.96 -8.40
C SER A 2 -17.91 7.97 -7.23
N GLN A 3 -18.97 8.04 -6.43
CA GLN A 3 -19.26 7.01 -5.44
C GLN A 3 -19.32 5.60 -6.07
N GLN A 4 -19.67 5.53 -7.35
CA GLN A 4 -19.68 4.29 -8.12
C GLN A 4 -18.29 3.67 -8.30
N ASP A 5 -17.21 4.48 -8.39
CA ASP A 5 -15.86 3.96 -8.53
C ASP A 5 -15.37 3.34 -7.20
N LEU A 6 -15.69 3.96 -6.07
CA LEU A 6 -15.40 3.37 -4.76
C LEU A 6 -16.18 2.06 -4.55
N LEU A 7 -17.47 2.03 -4.90
CA LEU A 7 -18.27 0.80 -4.79
C LEU A 7 -17.72 -0.31 -5.69
N LEU A 8 -17.27 0.03 -6.90
CA LEU A 8 -16.62 -0.94 -7.79
C LEU A 8 -15.30 -1.45 -7.18
N ALA A 9 -14.43 -0.57 -6.67
CA ALA A 9 -13.19 -0.98 -6.02
C ALA A 9 -13.43 -1.93 -4.83
N LEU A 10 -14.44 -1.64 -4.00
CA LEU A 10 -14.84 -2.53 -2.90
C LEU A 10 -15.35 -3.88 -3.40
N ALA A 11 -16.15 -3.91 -4.47
CA ALA A 11 -16.61 -5.16 -5.07
C ALA A 11 -15.46 -5.97 -5.70
N LEU A 12 -14.46 -5.31 -6.28
CA LEU A 12 -13.25 -5.97 -6.77
C LEU A 12 -12.43 -6.57 -5.61
N ALA A 13 -12.35 -5.88 -4.47
CA ALA A 13 -11.71 -6.40 -3.27
C ALA A 13 -12.44 -7.62 -2.70
N ASP A 14 -13.79 -7.65 -2.74
CA ASP A 14 -14.56 -8.85 -2.33
C ASP A 14 -14.22 -10.06 -3.20
N ARG A 15 -14.02 -9.86 -4.51
CA ARG A 15 -13.62 -10.90 -5.44
C ARG A 15 -12.20 -11.39 -5.16
N ALA A 16 -11.25 -10.47 -4.92
CA ALA A 16 -9.88 -10.80 -4.52
C ALA A 16 -9.85 -11.60 -3.23
N ASP A 17 -10.60 -11.19 -2.21
CA ASP A 17 -10.72 -11.88 -0.93
C ASP A 17 -11.21 -13.33 -1.09
N ALA A 18 -12.17 -13.58 -1.98
CA ALA A 18 -12.68 -14.92 -2.22
C ALA A 18 -11.60 -15.87 -2.76
N VAL A 19 -10.78 -15.41 -3.70
CA VAL A 19 -9.65 -16.18 -4.27
C VAL A 19 -8.54 -16.36 -3.24
N THR A 20 -8.08 -15.26 -2.64
CA THR A 20 -6.92 -15.27 -1.74
C THR A 20 -7.18 -16.07 -0.47
N ARG A 21 -8.37 -15.99 0.14
CA ARG A 21 -8.76 -16.83 1.28
C ARG A 21 -8.76 -18.33 0.95
N ALA A 22 -9.18 -18.71 -0.26
CA ALA A 22 -9.22 -20.11 -0.68
C ALA A 22 -7.81 -20.67 -0.92
N ARG A 23 -6.83 -19.80 -1.27
CA ARG A 23 -5.46 -20.22 -1.60
C ARG A 23 -4.47 -20.02 -0.45
N PHE A 24 -4.75 -19.15 0.52
CA PHE A 24 -3.88 -18.94 1.68
C PHE A 24 -3.76 -20.21 2.52
N GLY A 25 -2.54 -20.72 2.64
CA GLY A 25 -2.27 -21.97 3.36
C GLY A 25 -2.71 -23.25 2.63
N ALA A 26 -3.12 -23.16 1.36
CA ALA A 26 -3.49 -24.33 0.57
C ALA A 26 -2.27 -25.24 0.32
N LEU A 27 -2.45 -26.56 0.51
CA LEU A 27 -1.38 -27.54 0.35
C LEU A 27 -0.89 -27.67 -1.11
N ASP A 28 -1.70 -27.33 -2.06
CA ASP A 28 -1.44 -27.33 -3.50
C ASP A 28 -1.15 -25.94 -4.08
N LEU A 29 -0.80 -24.96 -3.22
CA LEU A 29 -0.42 -23.64 -3.66
C LEU A 29 0.79 -23.71 -4.59
N HIS A 30 0.61 -23.27 -5.83
CA HIS A 30 1.71 -23.20 -6.79
C HIS A 30 2.47 -21.90 -6.66
N VAL A 31 3.79 -21.97 -6.51
CA VAL A 31 4.68 -20.82 -6.34
C VAL A 31 5.75 -20.86 -7.42
N ASP A 32 5.82 -19.79 -8.22
CA ASP A 32 6.90 -19.55 -9.18
C ASP A 32 7.84 -18.47 -8.65
N THR A 33 8.99 -18.35 -9.30
CA THR A 33 9.97 -17.26 -9.03
C THR A 33 10.01 -16.33 -10.23
N LYS A 34 9.82 -15.03 -10.00
CA LYS A 34 9.95 -13.98 -11.03
C LYS A 34 11.43 -13.75 -11.39
N PRO A 35 11.74 -13.09 -12.52
CA PRO A 35 13.13 -12.78 -12.92
C PRO A 35 13.93 -11.99 -11.89
N ASP A 36 13.26 -11.19 -11.06
CA ASP A 36 13.84 -10.42 -9.95
C ASP A 36 14.00 -11.23 -8.66
N LEU A 37 13.77 -12.55 -8.72
CA LEU A 37 13.82 -13.51 -7.61
C LEU A 37 12.72 -13.37 -6.56
N THR A 38 11.69 -12.56 -6.80
CA THR A 38 10.51 -12.50 -5.93
C THR A 38 9.54 -13.65 -6.24
N PRO A 39 8.80 -14.16 -5.25
CA PRO A 39 7.79 -15.18 -5.48
C PRO A 39 6.54 -14.60 -6.14
N VAL A 40 5.87 -15.42 -6.93
CA VAL A 40 4.50 -15.21 -7.41
C VAL A 40 3.72 -16.50 -7.28
N THR A 41 2.46 -16.43 -6.88
CA THR A 41 1.62 -17.60 -6.75
C THR A 41 0.53 -17.66 -7.83
N ASP A 42 -0.11 -18.83 -7.95
CA ASP A 42 -1.30 -18.98 -8.79
C ASP A 42 -2.46 -18.08 -8.29
N ALA A 43 -2.48 -17.73 -7.00
CA ALA A 43 -3.45 -16.81 -6.43
C ALA A 43 -3.26 -15.38 -6.93
N ASP A 44 -2.01 -14.87 -6.98
CA ASP A 44 -1.70 -13.53 -7.52
C ASP A 44 -2.25 -13.38 -8.94
N ARG A 45 -1.91 -14.35 -9.81
CA ARG A 45 -2.35 -14.34 -11.21
C ARG A 45 -3.86 -14.49 -11.35
N ALA A 46 -4.49 -15.32 -10.53
CA ALA A 46 -5.94 -15.52 -10.57
C ALA A 46 -6.70 -14.27 -10.14
N VAL A 47 -6.26 -13.59 -9.09
CA VAL A 47 -6.84 -12.33 -8.61
C VAL A 47 -6.73 -11.24 -9.68
N GLU A 48 -5.53 -11.03 -10.24
CA GLU A 48 -5.37 -9.97 -11.23
C GLU A 48 -6.18 -10.26 -12.51
N ALA A 49 -6.19 -11.52 -12.99
CA ALA A 49 -6.98 -11.92 -14.13
C ALA A 49 -8.49 -11.66 -13.92
N ASP A 50 -9.01 -11.98 -12.74
CA ASP A 50 -10.42 -11.78 -12.38
C ASP A 50 -10.78 -10.30 -12.30
N ILE A 51 -9.93 -9.47 -11.66
CA ILE A 51 -10.11 -8.01 -11.60
C ILE A 51 -10.10 -7.40 -13.00
N ARG A 52 -9.14 -7.78 -13.86
CA ARG A 52 -9.06 -7.32 -15.25
C ARG A 52 -10.32 -7.66 -16.04
N ALA A 53 -10.82 -8.88 -15.90
CA ALA A 53 -12.06 -9.31 -16.56
C ALA A 53 -13.29 -8.54 -16.06
N ALA A 54 -13.34 -8.20 -14.78
CA ALA A 54 -14.40 -7.37 -14.23
C ALA A 54 -14.31 -5.92 -14.73
N LEU A 55 -13.13 -5.31 -14.70
CA LEU A 55 -12.91 -3.95 -15.19
C LEU A 55 -13.18 -3.81 -16.69
N ALA A 56 -12.83 -4.81 -17.51
CA ALA A 56 -13.14 -4.80 -18.93
C ALA A 56 -14.64 -4.72 -19.23
N ARG A 57 -15.49 -5.24 -18.33
CA ARG A 57 -16.95 -5.15 -18.46
C ARG A 57 -17.52 -3.85 -17.90
N GLU A 58 -17.05 -3.45 -16.69
CA GLU A 58 -17.63 -2.33 -15.93
C GLU A 58 -17.03 -0.97 -16.34
N ARG A 59 -15.78 -0.95 -16.82
CA ARG A 59 -15.02 0.24 -17.19
C ARG A 59 -14.18 0.02 -18.46
N PRO A 60 -14.79 -0.28 -19.61
CA PRO A 60 -14.07 -0.66 -20.84
C PRO A 60 -13.18 0.46 -21.39
N GLY A 61 -13.35 1.70 -20.94
CA GLY A 61 -12.54 2.85 -21.34
C GLY A 61 -11.36 3.15 -20.41
N ASP A 62 -11.28 2.48 -19.25
CA ASP A 62 -10.20 2.70 -18.29
C ASP A 62 -9.02 1.78 -18.60
N SER A 63 -7.78 2.27 -18.44
CA SER A 63 -6.58 1.42 -18.54
C SER A 63 -6.30 0.71 -17.22
N ILE A 64 -5.48 -0.35 -17.29
CA ILE A 64 -5.12 -1.17 -16.11
C ILE A 64 -3.61 -1.39 -16.10
N LEU A 65 -2.99 -1.13 -14.95
CA LEU A 65 -1.62 -1.51 -14.64
C LEU A 65 -1.64 -2.42 -13.41
N GLY A 66 -1.15 -3.63 -13.55
CA GLY A 66 -1.05 -4.58 -12.45
C GLY A 66 0.36 -5.12 -12.30
N GLU A 67 0.66 -5.67 -11.15
CA GLU A 67 1.96 -6.24 -10.83
C GLU A 67 2.30 -7.45 -11.71
N GLU A 68 1.32 -8.35 -11.97
CA GLU A 68 1.59 -9.65 -12.57
C GLU A 68 1.48 -9.66 -14.11
N PHE A 69 0.48 -8.96 -14.66
CA PHE A 69 0.29 -8.89 -16.12
C PHE A 69 0.74 -7.54 -16.70
N GLY A 70 1.27 -6.66 -15.87
CA GLY A 70 1.79 -5.38 -16.31
C GLY A 70 0.71 -4.45 -16.87
N GLY A 71 1.08 -3.68 -17.87
CA GLY A 71 0.25 -2.67 -18.51
C GLY A 71 1.11 -1.48 -18.91
N THR A 72 0.53 -0.50 -19.58
CA THR A 72 1.24 0.73 -19.91
C THR A 72 1.08 1.74 -18.79
N ALA A 73 2.18 2.14 -18.17
CA ALA A 73 2.19 3.19 -17.15
C ALA A 73 2.08 4.57 -17.83
N THR A 74 0.88 4.92 -18.31
CA THR A 74 0.64 6.20 -18.98
C THR A 74 0.41 7.34 -18.00
N PHE A 75 -0.14 7.01 -16.81
CA PHE A 75 -0.55 7.95 -15.77
C PHE A 75 -1.36 9.14 -16.32
N SER A 76 -2.11 8.92 -17.39
CA SER A 76 -3.02 9.88 -18.01
C SER A 76 -4.42 9.28 -18.15
N GLY A 77 -5.45 10.11 -17.97
CA GLY A 77 -6.83 9.65 -17.92
C GLY A 77 -7.08 8.73 -16.72
N ARG A 78 -8.02 7.83 -16.87
CA ARG A 78 -8.43 6.90 -15.80
C ARG A 78 -7.63 5.60 -15.90
N GLN A 79 -6.95 5.25 -14.83
CA GLN A 79 -6.11 4.04 -14.77
C GLN A 79 -6.29 3.32 -13.43
N TRP A 80 -6.67 2.05 -13.51
CA TRP A 80 -6.71 1.16 -12.34
C TRP A 80 -5.32 0.59 -12.09
N ILE A 81 -4.89 0.64 -10.83
CA ILE A 81 -3.63 0.07 -10.37
C ILE A 81 -3.96 -1.07 -9.43
N VAL A 82 -3.36 -2.24 -9.65
CA VAL A 82 -3.69 -3.46 -8.92
C VAL A 82 -2.42 -4.16 -8.46
N ASP A 83 -2.32 -4.39 -7.16
CA ASP A 83 -1.47 -5.41 -6.57
C ASP A 83 -2.38 -6.52 -6.05
N PRO A 84 -2.33 -7.72 -6.65
CA PRO A 84 -3.20 -8.83 -6.23
C PRO A 84 -2.94 -9.29 -4.80
N ILE A 85 -1.66 -9.41 -4.41
CA ILE A 85 -1.24 -9.85 -3.08
C ILE A 85 0.06 -9.12 -2.68
N ASP A 86 -0.06 -7.92 -2.14
CA ASP A 86 1.06 -7.26 -1.45
C ASP A 86 1.54 -8.14 -0.29
N ALA A 87 2.87 -8.22 -0.12
CA ALA A 87 3.53 -9.16 0.79
C ALA A 87 3.37 -10.64 0.38
N THR A 88 3.57 -10.99 -0.90
CA THR A 88 3.53 -12.36 -1.40
C THR A 88 4.45 -13.32 -0.61
N LYS A 89 5.60 -12.84 -0.12
CA LYS A 89 6.49 -13.64 0.75
C LYS A 89 5.81 -14.10 2.04
N ASN A 90 4.99 -13.23 2.65
CA ASN A 90 4.19 -13.57 3.82
C ASN A 90 3.10 -14.59 3.46
N PHE A 91 2.41 -14.36 2.34
CA PHE A 91 1.38 -15.26 1.83
C PHE A 91 1.92 -16.69 1.67
N VAL A 92 3.05 -16.85 0.98
CA VAL A 92 3.72 -18.14 0.76
C VAL A 92 4.17 -18.80 2.07
N ARG A 93 4.57 -17.99 3.07
CA ARG A 93 5.04 -18.48 4.38
C ARG A 93 3.92 -18.73 5.39
N GLY A 94 2.66 -18.48 5.02
CA GLY A 94 1.52 -18.63 5.94
C GLY A 94 1.44 -17.54 7.01
N VAL A 95 2.14 -16.43 6.83
CA VAL A 95 2.03 -15.24 7.71
C VAL A 95 0.79 -14.45 7.30
N PRO A 96 -0.15 -14.13 8.20
CA PRO A 96 -1.45 -13.54 7.83
C PRO A 96 -1.39 -12.04 7.49
N VAL A 97 -0.21 -11.47 7.28
CA VAL A 97 0.01 -10.07 6.93
C VAL A 97 0.26 -9.95 5.43
N TRP A 98 -0.79 -9.86 4.67
CA TRP A 98 -0.83 -9.65 3.23
C TRP A 98 -2.18 -9.02 2.85
N ALA A 99 -2.25 -8.33 1.70
CA ALA A 99 -3.45 -7.64 1.25
C ALA A 99 -3.54 -7.56 -0.27
N SER A 100 -4.75 -7.42 -0.81
CA SER A 100 -4.97 -6.93 -2.17
C SER A 100 -5.09 -5.42 -2.15
N LEU A 101 -4.35 -4.73 -3.02
CA LEU A 101 -4.35 -3.28 -3.18
C LEU A 101 -4.98 -2.91 -4.51
N ILE A 102 -6.02 -2.08 -4.47
CA ILE A 102 -6.76 -1.64 -5.66
C ILE A 102 -6.90 -0.12 -5.61
N ALA A 103 -6.40 0.56 -6.63
CA ALA A 103 -6.53 2.00 -6.74
C ALA A 103 -7.05 2.43 -8.11
N LEU A 104 -7.70 3.58 -8.15
CA LEU A 104 -8.00 4.31 -9.37
C LEU A 104 -7.22 5.61 -9.37
N LEU A 105 -6.43 5.82 -10.42
CA LEU A 105 -5.80 7.10 -10.71
C LEU A 105 -6.64 7.87 -11.73
N ASP A 106 -6.67 9.19 -11.54
CA ASP A 106 -7.22 10.15 -12.50
C ASP A 106 -6.09 11.12 -12.86
N ASP A 107 -5.65 11.11 -14.10
CA ASP A 107 -4.45 11.82 -14.58
C ASP A 107 -3.23 11.65 -13.67
N GLY A 108 -2.97 10.41 -13.26
CA GLY A 108 -1.82 10.02 -12.43
C GLY A 108 -1.99 10.26 -10.93
N VAL A 109 -3.10 10.86 -10.48
CA VAL A 109 -3.36 11.14 -9.07
C VAL A 109 -4.32 10.10 -8.49
N PRO A 110 -3.98 9.38 -7.40
CA PRO A 110 -4.88 8.44 -6.75
C PRO A 110 -6.16 9.12 -6.26
N SER A 111 -7.29 8.61 -6.74
CA SER A 111 -8.62 9.15 -6.50
C SER A 111 -9.53 8.19 -5.70
N VAL A 112 -9.26 6.87 -5.78
CA VAL A 112 -9.85 5.82 -4.95
C VAL A 112 -8.74 4.87 -4.55
N GLY A 113 -8.79 4.36 -3.33
CA GLY A 113 -7.90 3.30 -2.84
C GLY A 113 -8.66 2.34 -1.93
N VAL A 114 -8.44 1.04 -2.12
CA VAL A 114 -8.93 -0.03 -1.25
C VAL A 114 -7.77 -0.97 -0.92
N VAL A 115 -7.62 -1.28 0.35
CA VAL A 115 -6.67 -2.26 0.88
C VAL A 115 -7.48 -3.33 1.60
N SER A 116 -7.46 -4.57 1.14
CA SER A 116 -8.20 -5.67 1.76
C SER A 116 -7.25 -6.74 2.26
N ALA A 117 -7.19 -6.92 3.58
CA ALA A 117 -6.37 -7.93 4.26
C ALA A 117 -7.27 -8.97 4.94
N PRO A 118 -7.81 -9.94 4.18
CA PRO A 118 -8.86 -10.82 4.67
C PRO A 118 -8.37 -11.80 5.74
N ALA A 119 -7.08 -12.13 5.79
CA ALA A 119 -6.51 -12.95 6.85
C ALA A 119 -6.45 -12.21 8.19
N LEU A 120 -6.37 -10.88 8.17
CA LEU A 120 -6.48 -10.00 9.34
C LEU A 120 -7.93 -9.61 9.64
N GLN A 121 -8.90 -9.99 8.77
CA GLN A 121 -10.29 -9.55 8.82
C GLN A 121 -10.42 -8.02 8.77
N ARG A 122 -9.52 -7.33 8.05
CA ARG A 122 -9.45 -5.88 7.99
C ARG A 122 -9.53 -5.38 6.56
N ARG A 123 -10.19 -4.24 6.40
CA ARG A 123 -10.23 -3.51 5.14
C ARG A 123 -10.14 -2.02 5.40
N TRP A 124 -9.36 -1.33 4.57
CA TRP A 124 -9.21 0.12 4.58
C TRP A 124 -9.59 0.65 3.21
N TRP A 125 -10.16 1.85 3.16
CA TRP A 125 -10.47 2.51 1.90
C TRP A 125 -10.53 4.02 2.04
N ALA A 126 -10.31 4.71 0.93
CA ALA A 126 -10.43 6.15 0.81
C ALA A 126 -10.91 6.53 -0.58
N ALA A 127 -11.58 7.66 -0.68
CA ALA A 127 -11.88 8.33 -1.93
C ALA A 127 -11.65 9.84 -1.78
N HIS A 128 -11.18 10.48 -2.84
CA HIS A 128 -10.78 11.89 -2.83
C HIS A 128 -11.89 12.79 -2.25
N GLY A 129 -11.55 13.56 -1.20
CA GLY A 129 -12.44 14.46 -0.50
C GLY A 129 -13.49 13.81 0.39
N GLN A 130 -13.47 12.47 0.56
CA GLN A 130 -14.46 11.77 1.39
C GLN A 130 -13.89 11.30 2.73
N GLY A 131 -12.56 11.36 2.90
CA GLY A 131 -11.83 10.84 4.05
C GLY A 131 -11.45 9.36 3.89
N ALA A 132 -10.69 8.86 4.85
CA ALA A 132 -10.26 7.48 4.96
C ALA A 132 -11.06 6.72 6.01
N PHE A 133 -11.29 5.44 5.78
CA PHE A 133 -12.10 4.57 6.64
C PHE A 133 -11.46 3.19 6.77
N ALA A 134 -11.76 2.52 7.88
CA ALA A 134 -11.46 1.10 8.08
C ALA A 134 -12.62 0.36 8.71
N SER A 135 -12.72 -0.94 8.42
CA SER A 135 -13.59 -1.88 9.13
C SER A 135 -12.81 -3.13 9.54
N VAL A 136 -13.25 -3.74 10.63
CA VAL A 136 -12.75 -5.02 11.14
C VAL A 136 -13.90 -5.99 11.13
N ASP A 137 -13.73 -7.17 10.51
CA ASP A 137 -14.74 -8.24 10.44
C ASP A 137 -16.12 -7.76 9.96
N GLY A 138 -16.15 -6.87 8.94
CA GLY A 138 -17.38 -6.32 8.39
C GLY A 138 -18.18 -5.41 9.33
N THR A 139 -17.57 -4.96 10.44
CA THR A 139 -18.21 -4.03 11.38
C THR A 139 -18.45 -2.65 10.75
N GLN A 140 -19.18 -1.79 11.48
CA GLN A 140 -19.41 -0.40 11.06
C GLN A 140 -18.08 0.31 10.72
N PRO A 141 -17.98 0.98 9.58
CA PRO A 141 -16.79 1.73 9.20
C PRO A 141 -16.41 2.77 10.24
N ARG A 142 -15.11 2.81 10.59
CA ARG A 142 -14.52 3.85 11.42
C ARG A 142 -13.76 4.81 10.53
N ARG A 143 -14.02 6.10 10.66
CA ARG A 143 -13.22 7.14 10.01
C ARG A 143 -11.82 7.18 10.63
N LEU A 144 -10.81 7.31 9.77
CA LEU A 144 -9.41 7.33 10.15
C LEU A 144 -8.91 8.77 10.30
N SER A 145 -7.90 8.92 11.14
CA SER A 145 -7.09 10.12 11.29
C SER A 145 -5.70 9.71 11.73
N VAL A 146 -4.69 10.30 11.13
CA VAL A 146 -3.31 10.17 11.56
C VAL A 146 -3.12 10.67 12.99
N SER A 147 -2.00 10.34 13.61
CA SER A 147 -1.65 10.78 14.96
C SER A 147 -1.34 12.30 15.01
N SER A 148 -1.30 12.84 16.21
CA SER A 148 -0.88 14.21 16.49
C SER A 148 0.49 14.31 17.17
N VAL A 149 1.34 13.28 17.07
CA VAL A 149 2.69 13.24 17.65
C VAL A 149 3.60 14.25 16.91
N PRO A 150 4.13 15.28 17.60
CA PRO A 150 4.87 16.34 16.94
C PRO A 150 6.40 16.11 16.92
N GLU A 151 6.92 15.23 17.79
CA GLU A 151 8.36 15.06 18.01
C GLU A 151 8.81 13.63 17.70
N LEU A 152 10.01 13.49 17.12
CA LEU A 152 10.58 12.18 16.75
C LEU A 152 10.80 11.26 17.93
N ASP A 153 11.26 11.78 19.07
CA ASP A 153 11.54 11.00 20.29
C ASP A 153 10.27 10.39 20.93
N SER A 154 9.12 10.81 20.46
CA SER A 154 7.81 10.28 20.86
C SER A 154 7.15 9.45 19.76
N ALA A 155 7.76 9.38 18.57
CA ALA A 155 7.18 8.76 17.38
C ALA A 155 7.43 7.25 17.32
N SER A 156 6.51 6.52 16.68
CA SER A 156 6.65 5.14 16.27
C SER A 156 6.94 5.03 14.78
N LEU A 157 7.98 4.27 14.40
CA LEU A 157 8.39 4.03 13.03
C LEU A 157 8.18 2.58 12.63
N SER A 158 7.68 2.35 11.41
CA SER A 158 7.55 1.03 10.78
C SER A 158 8.24 0.99 9.42
N PHE A 159 8.73 -0.19 9.03
CA PHE A 159 9.39 -0.46 7.76
C PHE A 159 9.29 -1.95 7.40
N SER A 160 9.71 -2.38 6.20
CA SER A 160 9.69 -3.79 5.79
C SER A 160 11.03 -4.47 5.95
N SER A 161 12.10 -3.99 5.29
CA SER A 161 13.42 -4.61 5.37
C SER A 161 14.55 -3.59 5.37
N LEU A 162 15.75 -4.04 5.77
CA LEU A 162 16.95 -3.19 5.81
C LEU A 162 17.80 -3.27 4.52
N SER A 163 17.53 -4.25 3.64
CA SER A 163 18.36 -4.51 2.46
C SER A 163 18.37 -3.37 1.46
N GLY A 164 17.21 -2.86 1.10
CA GLY A 164 17.07 -1.76 0.14
C GLY A 164 17.77 -0.47 0.59
N TRP A 165 17.76 -0.16 1.89
CA TRP A 165 18.49 0.98 2.45
C TRP A 165 20.00 0.89 2.23
N ALA A 166 20.56 -0.33 2.31
CA ALA A 166 21.97 -0.57 2.01
C ALA A 166 22.29 -0.39 0.53
N GLN A 167 21.40 -0.82 -0.35
CA GLN A 167 21.55 -0.67 -1.81
C GLN A 167 21.52 0.80 -2.23
N LEU A 168 20.67 1.61 -1.60
CA LEU A 168 20.63 3.07 -1.81
C LEU A 168 21.80 3.83 -1.17
N GLY A 169 22.63 3.15 -0.35
CA GLY A 169 23.75 3.79 0.35
C GLY A 169 23.37 4.73 1.51
N VAL A 170 22.11 4.66 1.98
CA VAL A 170 21.59 5.53 3.07
C VAL A 170 21.20 4.75 4.32
N ARG A 171 21.69 3.51 4.46
CA ARG A 171 21.36 2.64 5.59
C ARG A 171 21.73 3.25 6.94
N ASP A 172 22.92 3.85 7.06
CA ASP A 172 23.38 4.42 8.32
C ASP A 172 22.46 5.54 8.78
N ARG A 173 21.99 6.40 7.86
CA ARG A 173 21.00 7.46 8.15
C ARG A 173 19.65 6.89 8.57
N PHE A 174 19.23 5.79 7.93
CA PHE A 174 18.01 5.11 8.35
C PHE A 174 18.15 4.53 9.76
N ILE A 175 19.30 3.96 10.11
CA ILE A 175 19.58 3.50 11.49
C ILE A 175 19.58 4.67 12.47
N GLU A 176 20.23 5.81 12.14
CA GLU A 176 20.16 7.02 12.97
C GLU A 176 18.71 7.51 13.18
N LEU A 177 17.86 7.41 12.15
CA LEU A 177 16.44 7.71 12.30
C LEU A 177 15.75 6.72 13.26
N THR A 178 16.08 5.42 13.18
CA THR A 178 15.53 4.40 14.10
C THR A 178 15.95 4.63 15.55
N ASP A 179 17.14 5.17 15.78
CA ASP A 179 17.65 5.51 17.12
C ASP A 179 17.02 6.80 17.69
N ALA A 180 16.49 7.66 16.79
CA ALA A 180 15.92 8.95 17.17
C ALA A 180 14.44 8.87 17.55
N VAL A 181 13.74 7.75 17.28
CA VAL A 181 12.31 7.58 17.57
C VAL A 181 12.07 6.80 18.85
N TRP A 182 10.91 6.99 19.46
CA TRP A 182 10.53 6.25 20.68
C TRP A 182 10.46 4.74 20.46
N ARG A 183 9.96 4.31 19.28
CA ARG A 183 9.69 2.90 19.03
C ARG A 183 9.85 2.54 17.56
N VAL A 184 10.45 1.38 17.30
CA VAL A 184 10.56 0.79 15.96
C VAL A 184 9.91 -0.59 15.93
N ARG A 185 9.11 -0.86 14.89
CA ARG A 185 8.59 -2.19 14.57
C ARG A 185 8.53 -2.37 13.05
N ALA A 186 9.01 -3.50 12.58
CA ALA A 186 8.90 -3.90 11.18
C ALA A 186 7.56 -4.64 10.98
N TYR A 187 6.45 -3.90 10.91
CA TYR A 187 5.14 -4.49 10.56
C TYR A 187 5.12 -4.88 9.09
N GLY A 188 5.75 -4.10 8.25
CA GLY A 188 6.02 -4.38 6.86
C GLY A 188 4.91 -4.03 5.90
N ASP A 189 5.32 -3.85 4.68
CA ASP A 189 4.49 -3.75 3.49
C ASP A 189 3.30 -2.78 3.70
N PHE A 190 2.14 -3.07 3.10
CA PHE A 190 0.92 -2.25 3.23
C PHE A 190 0.53 -1.89 4.67
N LEU A 191 0.79 -2.81 5.64
CA LEU A 191 0.29 -2.63 7.00
C LEU A 191 0.92 -1.43 7.69
N SER A 192 2.20 -1.13 7.41
CA SER A 192 2.89 0.04 7.93
C SER A 192 2.13 1.34 7.62
N TYR A 193 1.69 1.50 6.38
CA TYR A 193 0.95 2.68 5.90
C TYR A 193 -0.48 2.73 6.41
N CYS A 194 -1.16 1.58 6.48
CA CYS A 194 -2.48 1.49 7.08
C CYS A 194 -2.46 1.92 8.55
N LEU A 195 -1.42 1.53 9.30
CA LEU A 195 -1.25 1.94 10.70
C LEU A 195 -0.91 3.43 10.83
N VAL A 196 -0.23 4.05 9.85
CA VAL A 196 -0.06 5.50 9.79
C VAL A 196 -1.41 6.19 9.61
N ALA A 197 -2.21 5.73 8.66
CA ALA A 197 -3.55 6.27 8.43
C ALA A 197 -4.49 6.13 9.64
N GLU A 198 -4.26 5.12 10.49
CA GLU A 198 -5.00 4.91 11.75
C GLU A 198 -4.49 5.72 12.93
N GLY A 199 -3.33 6.38 12.80
CA GLY A 199 -2.65 7.08 13.88
C GLY A 199 -2.01 6.15 14.93
N ALA A 200 -1.83 4.87 14.60
CA ALA A 200 -1.20 3.86 15.46
C ALA A 200 0.32 3.80 15.30
N VAL A 201 0.81 4.28 14.15
CA VAL A 201 2.22 4.47 13.80
C VAL A 201 2.33 5.89 13.23
N ASP A 202 3.48 6.54 13.40
CA ASP A 202 3.66 7.94 13.01
C ASP A 202 4.45 8.09 11.71
N ILE A 203 5.31 7.10 11.41
CA ILE A 203 6.24 7.09 10.28
C ILE A 203 6.27 5.69 9.67
N ALA A 204 6.06 5.60 8.35
CA ALA A 204 6.40 4.43 7.55
C ALA A 204 7.39 4.85 6.46
N ALA A 205 8.44 4.06 6.23
CA ALA A 205 9.45 4.40 5.24
C ALA A 205 9.98 3.16 4.54
N GLU A 206 10.09 3.23 3.20
CA GLU A 206 10.63 2.18 2.35
C GLU A 206 11.51 2.74 1.24
N PRO A 207 12.69 2.11 1.02
CA PRO A 207 13.67 2.60 0.05
C PRO A 207 13.33 2.22 -1.38
N GLU A 208 12.54 1.17 -1.58
CA GLU A 208 12.19 0.64 -2.90
C GLU A 208 10.77 0.09 -2.89
N VAL A 209 9.91 0.65 -3.72
CA VAL A 209 8.51 0.28 -3.90
C VAL A 209 8.05 0.62 -5.31
N SER A 210 7.02 -0.09 -5.77
CA SER A 210 6.38 0.15 -7.05
C SER A 210 5.09 0.96 -6.90
N VAL A 211 4.55 1.45 -8.01
CA VAL A 211 3.29 2.22 -7.99
C VAL A 211 2.10 1.39 -7.50
N TRP A 212 2.09 0.07 -7.74
CA TRP A 212 1.01 -0.82 -7.29
C TRP A 212 1.05 -1.04 -5.78
N ASP A 213 2.23 -1.01 -5.14
CA ASP A 213 2.38 -1.08 -3.68
C ASP A 213 1.84 0.20 -3.01
N LEU A 214 1.91 1.36 -3.70
CA LEU A 214 1.66 2.66 -3.08
C LEU A 214 0.35 3.34 -3.47
N ALA A 215 -0.20 3.09 -4.65
CA ALA A 215 -1.31 3.92 -5.16
C ALA A 215 -2.54 3.93 -4.23
N ALA A 216 -2.91 2.78 -3.66
CA ALA A 216 -4.02 2.69 -2.70
C ALA A 216 -3.64 3.29 -1.33
N LEU A 217 -2.38 3.16 -0.93
CA LEU A 217 -1.87 3.64 0.35
C LEU A 217 -1.69 5.16 0.36
N ASP A 218 -1.31 5.76 -0.78
CA ASP A 218 -1.14 7.20 -0.91
C ASP A 218 -2.45 7.94 -0.59
N ILE A 219 -3.53 7.57 -1.26
CA ILE A 219 -4.81 8.22 -0.99
C ILE A 219 -5.34 7.91 0.41
N LEU A 220 -5.10 6.71 0.94
CA LEU A 220 -5.50 6.34 2.29
C LEU A 220 -4.84 7.23 3.34
N VAL A 221 -3.51 7.41 3.24
CA VAL A 221 -2.74 8.27 4.17
C VAL A 221 -3.15 9.72 4.04
N ARG A 222 -3.27 10.24 2.80
CA ARG A 222 -3.65 11.66 2.57
C ARG A 222 -5.06 11.96 3.07
N GLU A 223 -6.03 11.11 2.80
CA GLU A 223 -7.42 11.30 3.24
C GLU A 223 -7.59 11.08 4.77
N ALA A 224 -6.62 10.44 5.42
CA ALA A 224 -6.51 10.39 6.88
C ALA A 224 -5.84 11.64 7.49
N GLY A 225 -5.35 12.58 6.66
CA GLY A 225 -4.69 13.81 7.08
C GLY A 225 -3.16 13.71 7.19
N GLY A 226 -2.57 12.61 6.73
CA GLY A 226 -1.12 12.41 6.65
C GLY A 226 -0.50 12.93 5.36
N GLN A 227 0.78 12.65 5.20
CA GLN A 227 1.56 12.98 4.00
C GLN A 227 2.33 11.75 3.53
N LEU A 228 2.36 11.53 2.19
CA LEU A 228 3.15 10.50 1.54
C LEU A 228 3.94 11.12 0.38
N THR A 229 5.25 10.87 0.36
CA THR A 229 6.16 11.28 -0.71
C THR A 229 7.18 10.18 -0.95
N SER A 230 7.93 10.27 -2.04
CA SER A 230 9.20 9.54 -2.17
C SER A 230 10.26 10.09 -1.22
N LEU A 231 11.42 9.44 -1.15
CA LEU A 231 12.56 9.89 -0.33
C LEU A 231 13.09 11.27 -0.76
N ASP A 232 12.94 11.67 -2.02
CA ASP A 232 13.32 13.00 -2.52
C ASP A 232 12.26 14.08 -2.26
N GLY A 233 11.14 13.73 -1.60
CA GLY A 233 10.05 14.64 -1.26
C GLY A 233 9.01 14.81 -2.38
N THR A 234 9.10 14.07 -3.49
CA THR A 234 8.10 14.12 -4.56
C THR A 234 6.78 13.50 -4.09
N PRO A 235 5.64 14.23 -4.12
CA PRO A 235 4.35 13.70 -3.69
C PRO A 235 3.83 12.59 -4.60
N GLY A 236 3.09 11.64 -4.00
CA GLY A 236 2.38 10.58 -4.72
C GLY A 236 3.16 9.27 -4.85
N PRO A 237 2.59 8.27 -5.57
CA PRO A 237 3.08 6.89 -5.56
C PRO A 237 4.16 6.58 -6.60
N HIS A 238 4.65 7.57 -7.37
CA HIS A 238 5.46 7.35 -8.57
C HIS A 238 6.97 7.39 -8.35
N GLY A 239 7.44 7.76 -7.15
CA GLY A 239 8.86 8.06 -6.91
C GLY A 239 9.76 6.85 -6.66
N GLY A 240 9.26 5.62 -6.68
CA GLY A 240 10.04 4.39 -6.48
C GLY A 240 10.52 4.14 -5.06
N SER A 241 10.21 5.03 -4.12
CA SER A 241 10.45 4.95 -2.68
C SER A 241 9.31 5.63 -1.93
N ALA A 242 9.21 5.45 -0.61
CA ALA A 242 8.13 6.04 0.15
C ALA A 242 8.54 6.49 1.55
N VAL A 243 8.01 7.65 1.95
CA VAL A 243 7.92 8.13 3.33
C VAL A 243 6.48 8.56 3.58
N ALA A 244 5.79 7.87 4.46
CA ALA A 244 4.46 8.27 4.94
C ALA A 244 4.54 8.69 6.39
N THR A 245 3.87 9.78 6.75
CA THR A 245 3.86 10.29 8.12
C THR A 245 2.51 10.90 8.49
N ASN A 246 2.37 11.29 9.75
CA ASN A 246 1.25 12.10 10.24
C ASN A 246 1.27 13.58 9.74
N GLY A 247 2.18 13.94 8.84
CA GLY A 247 2.36 15.29 8.31
C GLY A 247 3.24 16.19 9.18
N LEU A 248 3.13 16.13 10.51
CA LEU A 248 3.92 16.94 11.43
C LEU A 248 5.41 16.57 11.40
N LEU A 249 5.72 15.30 11.25
CA LEU A 249 7.08 14.75 11.26
C LEU A 249 7.74 14.73 9.88
N HIS A 250 7.00 14.97 8.79
CA HIS A 250 7.41 14.64 7.43
C HIS A 250 8.73 15.30 7.02
N GLN A 251 8.84 16.61 7.17
CA GLN A 251 10.05 17.36 6.80
C GLN A 251 11.27 16.93 7.64
N GLY A 252 11.07 16.67 8.94
CA GLY A 252 12.13 16.21 9.84
C GLY A 252 12.65 14.82 9.46
N VAL A 253 11.76 13.93 9.03
CA VAL A 253 12.13 12.58 8.55
C VAL A 253 12.88 12.66 7.23
N LEU A 254 12.37 13.41 6.24
CA LEU A 254 13.05 13.60 4.96
C LEU A 254 14.45 14.18 5.14
N ALA A 255 14.60 15.23 5.95
CA ALA A 255 15.90 15.86 6.20
C ALA A 255 16.95 14.88 6.79
N ARG A 256 16.52 13.87 7.57
CA ARG A 256 17.42 12.84 8.11
C ARG A 256 17.79 11.78 7.09
N LEU A 257 16.87 11.45 6.17
CA LEU A 257 17.09 10.42 5.14
C LEU A 257 17.80 10.96 3.90
N HIS A 258 17.70 12.25 3.60
CA HIS A 258 18.39 12.85 2.46
C HIS A 258 19.92 12.71 2.56
N ALA A 259 20.55 12.31 1.46
CA ALA A 259 21.99 12.45 1.29
C ALA A 259 22.31 13.96 1.13
N ALA A 260 23.29 14.46 1.89
CA ALA A 260 23.86 15.78 1.66
C ALA A 260 24.65 15.78 0.35
#